data_b7f9a0750ce9e461975da2bd70ed9d89
#
_entry.id   b7f9a0750ce9e461975da2bd70ed9d89
#
_cell.length_a   1.000
_cell.length_b   1.000
_cell.length_c   1.000
_cell.angle_alpha   90.00
_cell.angle_beta   90.00
_cell.angle_gamma   90.00
#
_symmetry.space_group_name_H-M   'P 1'
#
loop_
_entity.id
_entity.type
_entity.pdbx_description
1 polymer ?
#
loop_
_entity_poly.entity_id
_entity_poly.type
_entity_poly.pdbx_seq_one_letter_code
_entity_poly.pdbx_strand_id
1 'polypeptide(L)'
;MEKTMEKISRDPLADMLKRREEAAAVNQAQVDSRHQKGILTARERIEKLVDPQSFMEIDRYALHQCREFGMDEKRNLGDGVITGQATIDGRPVYLFAHDATFVGGALGEVFARKVCKVMDLADQAGCPVIGLNESGGARIQEGVRSLAGYADIFYRNVKSSGVIPQISVIYGACAGGAVYSPAVTDFTIMVKDKSYMFVTGPEIVRTVTGEDVTLEELGGALTHNKKSGVAQLLAEDEEDSFYLTRRLLSFIPSNNLDSPPQEAPESVQEPSGQEDLDTIVPVEATKPYDMHKVIEKIVDGGDFFEISPHFAGNIITGFARLAGHSVGIVANQPRVLAGCLDINASVKAARFVRFLDAFNIPVVTFVDVPGYLPGTNQELGGIIRHGAKLLYAYCEATVPKLTVITRKAYGGAFDVMGSKNVGGDFNFAWPTAEIAVVGAEAAVNLLYRKELKADQDGKRFKELVQEFKDRFANPYIAS
;
A
#
# COMPACT_ATOMS: atom_id res chain seq x y z
N MET A 1 -43.15 17.89 30.57
CA MET A 1 -42.74 18.22 29.18
C MET A 1 -42.57 19.72 29.12
N GLU A 2 -41.36 20.19 29.37
CA GLU A 2 -40.89 21.55 29.14
C GLU A 2 -39.47 21.61 29.72
N LYS A 3 -38.46 21.22 28.94
CA LYS A 3 -37.08 21.54 29.29
C LYS A 3 -36.48 22.31 28.11
N THR A 4 -36.51 23.62 28.32
CA THR A 4 -35.51 24.59 27.96
C THR A 4 -35.06 24.58 26.48
N MET A 5 -35.80 25.31 25.65
CA MET A 5 -35.14 26.07 24.59
C MET A 5 -34.23 27.06 25.31
N GLU A 6 -32.90 26.82 25.30
CA GLU A 6 -31.92 27.81 25.69
C GLU A 6 -32.21 29.09 24.88
N LYS A 7 -32.41 30.21 25.57
CA LYS A 7 -32.60 31.52 24.97
C LYS A 7 -31.39 31.77 24.04
N ILE A 8 -31.65 31.84 22.72
CA ILE A 8 -30.66 32.32 21.73
C ILE A 8 -30.11 33.62 22.29
N SER A 9 -28.79 33.69 22.45
CA SER A 9 -28.07 34.88 22.91
C SER A 9 -28.47 36.08 22.04
N ARG A 10 -28.60 37.25 22.66
CA ARG A 10 -28.84 38.50 21.94
C ARG A 10 -27.69 38.92 21.02
N ASP A 11 -26.53 38.24 21.13
CA ASP A 11 -25.38 38.41 20.28
C ASP A 11 -25.08 37.09 19.53
N PRO A 12 -25.55 36.96 18.28
CA PRO A 12 -25.32 35.77 17.45
C PRO A 12 -23.85 35.46 17.18
N LEU A 13 -22.98 36.48 17.16
CA LEU A 13 -21.54 36.28 16.97
C LEU A 13 -20.90 35.64 18.20
N ALA A 14 -21.24 36.12 19.40
CA ALA A 14 -20.78 35.52 20.65
C ALA A 14 -21.25 34.07 20.81
N ASP A 15 -22.50 33.77 20.44
CA ASP A 15 -23.03 32.40 20.46
C ASP A 15 -22.28 31.51 19.46
N MET A 16 -22.01 31.99 18.25
CA MET A 16 -21.23 31.27 17.26
C MET A 16 -19.80 30.98 17.74
N LEU A 17 -19.11 31.96 18.30
CA LEU A 17 -17.76 31.80 18.83
C LEU A 17 -17.73 30.79 19.97
N LYS A 18 -18.70 30.86 20.89
CA LYS A 18 -18.85 29.89 22.00
C LYS A 18 -19.04 28.46 21.47
N ARG A 19 -19.94 28.25 20.50
CA ARG A 19 -20.14 26.93 19.87
C ARG A 19 -18.90 26.43 19.14
N ARG A 20 -18.13 27.35 18.56
CA ARG A 20 -16.87 27.02 17.92
C ARG A 20 -15.82 26.54 18.92
N GLU A 21 -15.75 27.18 20.08
CA GLU A 21 -14.91 26.75 21.19
C GLU A 21 -15.38 25.40 21.77
N GLU A 22 -16.69 25.23 21.98
CA GLU A 22 -17.27 23.96 22.43
C GLU A 22 -16.96 22.79 21.47
N ALA A 23 -17.03 23.03 20.16
CA ALA A 23 -16.70 22.02 19.14
C ALA A 23 -15.20 21.70 19.05
N ALA A 24 -14.35 22.60 19.53
CA ALA A 24 -12.91 22.38 19.63
C ALA A 24 -12.48 21.87 21.02
N ALA A 25 -13.41 21.92 22.00
CA ALA A 25 -13.09 21.53 23.37
C ALA A 25 -12.78 20.03 23.45
N VAL A 26 -11.71 19.72 24.16
CA VAL A 26 -11.27 18.34 24.43
C VAL A 26 -11.29 18.09 25.93
N ASN A 27 -11.51 16.86 26.34
CA ASN A 27 -11.32 16.47 27.72
C ASN A 27 -9.83 16.44 28.05
N GLN A 28 -9.33 17.47 28.77
CA GLN A 28 -7.90 17.64 29.06
C GLN A 28 -7.28 16.42 29.73
N ALA A 29 -7.99 15.76 30.65
CA ALA A 29 -7.48 14.56 31.31
C ALA A 29 -7.28 13.39 30.33
N GLN A 30 -8.13 13.27 29.31
CA GLN A 30 -7.96 12.27 28.25
C GLN A 30 -6.79 12.65 27.33
N VAL A 31 -6.63 13.91 26.97
CA VAL A 31 -5.50 14.41 26.20
C VAL A 31 -4.20 14.13 26.92
N ASP A 32 -4.09 14.49 28.20
CA ASP A 32 -2.90 14.27 29.02
C ASP A 32 -2.55 12.77 29.11
N SER A 33 -3.58 11.91 29.28
CA SER A 33 -3.39 10.44 29.29
C SER A 33 -2.89 9.91 27.96
N ARG A 34 -3.32 10.48 26.83
CA ARG A 34 -2.83 10.12 25.50
C ARG A 34 -1.37 10.56 25.30
N HIS A 35 -1.06 11.81 25.65
CA HIS A 35 0.30 12.36 25.55
C HIS A 35 1.31 11.60 26.42
N GLN A 36 0.92 11.17 27.61
CA GLN A 36 1.77 10.30 28.46
C GLN A 36 2.14 8.97 27.79
N LYS A 37 1.29 8.49 26.84
CA LYS A 37 1.55 7.30 26.03
C LYS A 37 2.19 7.62 24.68
N GLY A 38 2.54 8.89 24.43
CA GLY A 38 3.07 9.35 23.15
C GLY A 38 2.05 9.23 22.00
N ILE A 39 0.75 9.40 22.29
CA ILE A 39 -0.33 9.31 21.31
C ILE A 39 -0.94 10.71 21.13
N LEU A 40 -1.05 11.16 19.89
CA LEU A 40 -1.66 12.43 19.55
C LEU A 40 -3.21 12.34 19.52
N THR A 41 -3.86 13.49 19.66
CA THR A 41 -5.30 13.62 19.38
C THR A 41 -5.59 13.65 17.88
N ALA A 42 -6.83 13.41 17.50
CA ALA A 42 -7.25 13.50 16.09
C ALA A 42 -6.95 14.87 15.47
N ARG A 43 -7.14 15.94 16.22
CA ARG A 43 -6.87 17.31 15.75
C ARG A 43 -5.38 17.58 15.57
N GLU A 44 -4.54 17.19 16.51
CA GLU A 44 -3.09 17.31 16.40
C GLU A 44 -2.52 16.51 15.22
N ARG A 45 -3.06 15.31 14.95
CA ARG A 45 -2.69 14.53 13.77
C ARG A 45 -2.98 15.26 12.47
N ILE A 46 -4.16 15.89 12.37
CA ILE A 46 -4.51 16.72 11.22
C ILE A 46 -3.52 17.90 11.09
N GLU A 47 -3.33 18.67 12.16
CA GLU A 47 -2.46 19.86 12.15
C GLU A 47 -1.01 19.54 11.76
N LYS A 48 -0.50 18.35 12.12
CA LYS A 48 0.84 17.92 11.77
C LYS A 48 0.94 17.36 10.34
N LEU A 49 -0.12 16.74 9.83
CA LEU A 49 -0.13 16.16 8.49
C LEU A 49 -0.25 17.22 7.41
N VAL A 50 -1.11 18.22 7.58
CA VAL A 50 -1.47 19.18 6.53
C VAL A 50 -0.60 20.43 6.56
N ASP A 51 -0.66 21.24 5.53
CA ASP A 51 0.04 22.53 5.50
C ASP A 51 -0.53 23.49 6.56
N PRO A 52 0.30 24.33 7.18
CA PRO A 52 -0.14 25.23 8.24
C PRO A 52 -1.33 26.11 7.79
N GLN A 53 -2.36 26.16 8.63
CA GLN A 53 -3.58 26.95 8.42
C GLN A 53 -4.43 26.58 7.20
N SER A 54 -4.15 25.47 6.50
CA SER A 54 -4.91 25.04 5.33
C SER A 54 -6.20 24.28 5.68
N PHE A 55 -6.33 23.76 6.89
CA PHE A 55 -7.45 22.89 7.25
C PHE A 55 -8.77 23.66 7.42
N MET A 56 -9.75 23.29 6.62
CA MET A 56 -11.15 23.76 6.69
C MET A 56 -12.04 22.63 7.16
N GLU A 57 -12.49 22.69 8.42
CA GLU A 57 -13.36 21.67 9.01
C GLU A 57 -14.79 21.74 8.50
N ILE A 58 -15.37 20.59 8.12
CA ILE A 58 -16.73 20.42 7.61
C ILE A 58 -17.58 19.70 8.65
N ASP A 59 -18.84 20.13 8.79
CA ASP A 59 -19.86 19.55 9.70
C ASP A 59 -19.43 19.45 11.18
N ARG A 60 -18.65 20.42 11.64
CA ARG A 60 -18.13 20.50 13.02
C ARG A 60 -19.22 20.48 14.11
N TYR A 61 -20.43 20.94 13.79
CA TYR A 61 -21.55 21.05 14.75
C TYR A 61 -22.53 19.88 14.68
N ALA A 62 -22.24 18.87 13.87
CA ALA A 62 -23.10 17.69 13.75
C ALA A 62 -23.14 16.90 15.07
N LEU A 63 -24.32 16.39 15.41
CA LEU A 63 -24.58 15.60 16.62
C LEU A 63 -25.32 14.32 16.27
N HIS A 64 -24.96 13.21 16.94
CA HIS A 64 -25.72 11.97 16.80
C HIS A 64 -27.17 12.11 17.22
N GLN A 65 -28.02 11.25 16.69
CA GLN A 65 -29.47 11.24 16.98
C GLN A 65 -29.88 10.16 18.03
N CYS A 66 -28.91 9.35 18.48
CA CYS A 66 -29.16 8.28 19.44
C CYS A 66 -29.55 8.85 20.80
N ARG A 67 -30.64 8.31 21.38
CA ARG A 67 -31.16 8.66 22.71
C ARG A 67 -31.14 7.50 23.69
N GLU A 68 -30.88 6.30 23.21
CA GLU A 68 -30.84 5.08 23.98
C GLU A 68 -29.50 4.91 24.70
N PHE A 69 -29.46 4.07 25.72
CA PHE A 69 -28.23 3.68 26.43
C PHE A 69 -27.42 4.86 26.99
N GLY A 70 -28.12 5.96 27.41
CA GLY A 70 -27.45 7.15 27.96
C GLY A 70 -26.71 7.99 26.94
N MET A 71 -26.95 7.80 25.65
CA MET A 71 -26.31 8.59 24.59
C MET A 71 -26.86 10.02 24.51
N ASP A 72 -28.08 10.27 24.98
CA ASP A 72 -28.68 11.60 25.09
C ASP A 72 -27.90 12.53 26.03
N GLU A 73 -27.20 11.98 27.02
CA GLU A 73 -26.29 12.71 27.93
C GLU A 73 -24.88 12.87 27.37
N LYS A 74 -24.48 12.01 26.44
CA LYS A 74 -23.14 12.00 25.80
C LYS A 74 -23.15 12.71 24.45
N ARG A 75 -23.33 14.02 24.47
CA ARG A 75 -23.42 14.84 23.25
C ARG A 75 -22.07 15.52 22.98
N ASN A 76 -21.37 15.08 21.93
CA ASN A 76 -20.14 15.67 21.47
C ASN A 76 -20.34 16.25 20.06
N LEU A 77 -20.03 17.55 19.91
CA LEU A 77 -20.05 18.19 18.59
C LEU A 77 -19.03 17.52 17.67
N GLY A 78 -19.45 17.23 16.45
CA GLY A 78 -18.61 16.50 15.49
C GLY A 78 -18.79 14.97 15.53
N ASP A 79 -19.53 14.43 16.52
CA ASP A 79 -19.88 12.99 16.67
C ASP A 79 -18.67 12.02 16.63
N GLY A 80 -17.51 12.43 17.15
CA GLY A 80 -16.33 11.57 17.25
C GLY A 80 -15.53 11.43 15.95
N VAL A 81 -15.76 12.27 14.96
CA VAL A 81 -14.93 12.37 13.76
C VAL A 81 -14.76 13.81 13.32
N ILE A 82 -13.52 14.18 13.02
CA ILE A 82 -13.17 15.46 12.41
C ILE A 82 -13.04 15.23 10.90
N THR A 83 -13.75 16.03 10.11
CA THR A 83 -13.78 15.90 8.65
C THR A 83 -13.51 17.24 7.99
N GLY A 84 -12.80 17.27 6.88
CA GLY A 84 -12.50 18.53 6.21
C GLY A 84 -11.68 18.41 4.95
N GLN A 85 -11.30 19.58 4.45
CA GLN A 85 -10.42 19.78 3.32
C GLN A 85 -9.15 20.50 3.83
N ALA A 86 -8.01 20.21 3.22
CA ALA A 86 -6.74 20.87 3.49
C ALA A 86 -5.84 20.85 2.25
N THR A 87 -4.60 21.34 2.40
CA THR A 87 -3.53 21.07 1.44
C THR A 87 -2.39 20.29 2.09
N ILE A 88 -1.70 19.50 1.29
CA ILE A 88 -0.44 18.85 1.61
C ILE A 88 0.54 19.21 0.50
N ASP A 89 1.63 19.89 0.85
CA ASP A 89 2.62 20.41 -0.11
C ASP A 89 1.96 21.22 -1.25
N GLY A 90 0.98 22.06 -0.88
CA GLY A 90 0.19 22.90 -1.77
C GLY A 90 -0.91 22.17 -2.56
N ARG A 91 -1.01 20.85 -2.48
CA ARG A 91 -2.01 20.05 -3.20
C ARG A 91 -3.26 19.83 -2.35
N PRO A 92 -4.47 20.06 -2.88
CA PRO A 92 -5.70 19.85 -2.13
C PRO A 92 -5.93 18.36 -1.83
N VAL A 93 -6.36 18.10 -0.60
CA VAL A 93 -6.73 16.77 -0.11
C VAL A 93 -8.00 16.87 0.74
N TYR A 94 -8.78 15.81 0.78
CA TYR A 94 -9.86 15.65 1.75
C TYR A 94 -9.46 14.62 2.79
N LEU A 95 -9.89 14.83 4.03
CA LEU A 95 -9.49 13.94 5.11
C LEU A 95 -10.57 13.81 6.19
N PHE A 96 -10.51 12.70 6.90
CA PHE A 96 -11.24 12.47 8.14
C PHE A 96 -10.32 11.86 9.19
N ALA A 97 -10.55 12.21 10.46
CA ALA A 97 -9.78 11.70 11.60
C ALA A 97 -10.74 11.22 12.69
N HIS A 98 -10.61 9.98 13.09
CA HIS A 98 -11.40 9.40 14.17
C HIS A 98 -10.94 9.95 15.52
N ASP A 99 -11.87 10.46 16.31
CA ASP A 99 -11.60 10.90 17.68
C ASP A 99 -11.94 9.77 18.66
N ALA A 100 -10.94 9.01 19.05
CA ALA A 100 -11.10 7.91 19.99
C ALA A 100 -11.44 8.36 21.43
N THR A 101 -11.39 9.66 21.73
CA THR A 101 -11.82 10.20 23.02
C THR A 101 -13.33 10.16 23.18
N PHE A 102 -14.08 10.09 22.06
CA PHE A 102 -15.52 9.95 22.07
C PHE A 102 -15.93 8.53 21.66
N VAL A 103 -16.51 7.78 22.60
CA VAL A 103 -17.00 6.39 22.43
C VAL A 103 -15.97 5.47 21.76
N GLY A 104 -14.66 5.66 22.06
CA GLY A 104 -13.57 4.89 21.49
C GLY A 104 -13.46 4.99 19.96
N GLY A 105 -13.87 6.10 19.35
CA GLY A 105 -13.89 6.28 17.91
C GLY A 105 -14.90 5.41 17.18
N ALA A 106 -15.87 4.83 17.90
CA ALA A 106 -16.89 3.95 17.30
C ALA A 106 -17.81 4.72 16.35
N LEU A 107 -18.00 4.15 15.15
CA LEU A 107 -18.78 4.75 14.08
C LEU A 107 -20.27 4.67 14.32
N GLY A 108 -20.94 5.81 14.37
CA GLY A 108 -22.40 5.96 14.38
C GLY A 108 -22.96 6.47 13.04
N GLU A 109 -24.27 6.66 12.95
CA GLU A 109 -24.94 7.11 11.73
C GLU A 109 -24.44 8.49 11.26
N VAL A 110 -24.35 9.47 12.17
CA VAL A 110 -23.92 10.85 11.84
C VAL A 110 -22.43 10.89 11.55
N PHE A 111 -21.63 10.15 12.29
CA PHE A 111 -20.22 9.94 12.00
C PHE A 111 -20.02 9.46 10.55
N ALA A 112 -20.69 8.36 10.18
CA ALA A 112 -20.60 7.80 8.81
C ALA A 112 -21.03 8.82 7.75
N ARG A 113 -22.12 9.54 7.97
CA ARG A 113 -22.63 10.58 7.05
C ARG A 113 -21.61 11.69 6.81
N LYS A 114 -20.87 12.11 7.85
CA LYS A 114 -19.78 13.08 7.71
C LYS A 114 -18.63 12.55 6.86
N VAL A 115 -18.19 11.31 7.12
CA VAL A 115 -17.14 10.65 6.33
C VAL A 115 -17.58 10.49 4.87
N CYS A 116 -18.78 9.98 4.63
CA CYS A 116 -19.35 9.84 3.28
C CYS A 116 -19.40 11.17 2.53
N LYS A 117 -19.80 12.26 3.20
CA LYS A 117 -19.84 13.60 2.60
C LYS A 117 -18.44 14.07 2.15
N VAL A 118 -17.42 13.84 2.98
CA VAL A 118 -16.04 14.19 2.63
C VAL A 118 -15.51 13.34 1.47
N MET A 119 -15.84 12.05 1.44
CA MET A 119 -15.49 11.16 0.32
C MET A 119 -16.18 11.59 -0.97
N ASP A 120 -17.48 11.95 -0.92
CA ASP A 120 -18.22 12.44 -2.08
C ASP A 120 -17.63 13.76 -2.62
N LEU A 121 -17.20 14.67 -1.72
CA LEU A 121 -16.55 15.92 -2.09
C LEU A 121 -15.15 15.68 -2.69
N ALA A 122 -14.39 14.72 -2.15
CA ALA A 122 -13.09 14.33 -2.70
C ALA A 122 -13.22 13.79 -4.12
N ASP A 123 -14.18 12.89 -4.35
CA ASP A 123 -14.50 12.31 -5.66
C ASP A 123 -14.91 13.38 -6.68
N GLN A 124 -15.82 14.29 -6.28
CA GLN A 124 -16.27 15.40 -7.12
C GLN A 124 -15.15 16.39 -7.46
N ALA A 125 -14.23 16.63 -6.53
CA ALA A 125 -13.11 17.56 -6.72
C ALA A 125 -11.90 16.90 -7.41
N GLY A 126 -11.89 15.57 -7.57
CA GLY A 126 -10.74 14.83 -8.09
C GLY A 126 -9.52 14.94 -7.19
N CYS A 127 -9.69 14.81 -5.88
CA CYS A 127 -8.64 14.97 -4.89
C CYS A 127 -8.45 13.72 -4.03
N PRO A 128 -7.22 13.43 -3.55
CA PRO A 128 -6.99 12.32 -2.65
C PRO A 128 -7.83 12.40 -1.37
N VAL A 129 -8.25 11.24 -0.84
CA VAL A 129 -8.87 11.11 0.47
C VAL A 129 -7.97 10.37 1.44
N ILE A 130 -7.79 10.94 2.64
CA ILE A 130 -6.92 10.39 3.69
C ILE A 130 -7.76 10.10 4.94
N GLY A 131 -7.77 8.85 5.39
CA GLY A 131 -8.38 8.43 6.64
C GLY A 131 -7.35 8.26 7.74
N LEU A 132 -7.50 9.02 8.85
CA LEU A 132 -6.72 8.85 10.07
C LEU A 132 -7.53 8.02 11.06
N ASN A 133 -7.26 6.72 11.10
CA ASN A 133 -8.15 5.72 11.66
C ASN A 133 -7.75 5.28 13.08
N GLU A 134 -8.70 5.34 14.00
CA GLU A 134 -8.61 4.79 15.35
C GLU A 134 -10.04 4.51 15.84
N SER A 135 -10.52 3.24 15.79
CA SER A 135 -11.95 2.93 15.99
C SER A 135 -12.19 1.56 16.60
N GLY A 136 -13.01 1.52 17.63
CA GLY A 136 -13.54 0.29 18.20
C GLY A 136 -14.57 -0.45 17.33
N GLY A 137 -14.86 0.03 16.13
CA GLY A 137 -15.84 -0.57 15.22
C GLY A 137 -17.19 0.13 15.22
N ALA A 138 -18.27 -0.62 15.00
CA ALA A 138 -19.62 -0.07 14.96
C ALA A 138 -20.10 0.35 16.36
N ARG A 139 -20.73 1.52 16.47
CA ARG A 139 -21.35 2.02 17.71
C ARG A 139 -22.57 1.16 18.03
N ILE A 140 -22.44 0.26 19.01
CA ILE A 140 -23.46 -0.75 19.36
C ILE A 140 -24.78 -0.09 19.75
N GLN A 141 -24.75 1.07 20.40
CA GLN A 141 -25.91 1.83 20.83
C GLN A 141 -26.81 2.29 19.69
N GLU A 142 -26.29 2.37 18.47
CA GLU A 142 -27.04 2.76 17.27
C GLU A 142 -27.47 1.55 16.41
N GLY A 143 -27.07 0.35 16.81
CA GLY A 143 -27.52 -0.90 16.20
C GLY A 143 -27.19 -0.98 14.70
N VAL A 144 -28.15 -1.41 13.89
CA VAL A 144 -27.98 -1.60 12.45
C VAL A 144 -27.65 -0.32 11.68
N ARG A 145 -27.96 0.87 12.22
CA ARG A 145 -27.61 2.16 11.58
C ARG A 145 -26.11 2.37 11.49
N SER A 146 -25.35 1.91 12.51
CA SER A 146 -23.89 1.91 12.46
C SER A 146 -23.35 0.99 11.37
N LEU A 147 -23.96 -0.19 11.21
CA LEU A 147 -23.56 -1.13 10.13
C LEU A 147 -23.87 -0.57 8.75
N ALA A 148 -25.05 0.05 8.58
CA ALA A 148 -25.39 0.74 7.34
C ALA A 148 -24.38 1.85 7.01
N GLY A 149 -23.94 2.62 8.03
CA GLY A 149 -22.93 3.63 7.87
C GLY A 149 -21.58 3.09 7.36
N TYR A 150 -21.14 1.93 7.86
CA TYR A 150 -19.96 1.25 7.30
C TYR A 150 -20.17 0.82 5.85
N ALA A 151 -21.32 0.25 5.52
CA ALA A 151 -21.64 -0.16 4.15
C ALA A 151 -21.60 1.04 3.18
N ASP A 152 -22.11 2.20 3.62
CA ASP A 152 -22.08 3.45 2.84
C ASP A 152 -20.64 3.94 2.57
N ILE A 153 -19.72 3.77 3.52
CA ILE A 153 -18.30 4.08 3.36
C ILE A 153 -17.65 3.07 2.40
N PHE A 154 -17.86 1.76 2.58
CA PHE A 154 -17.30 0.73 1.71
C PHE A 154 -17.72 0.90 0.26
N TYR A 155 -18.98 1.23 0.03
CA TYR A 155 -19.49 1.52 -1.31
C TYR A 155 -18.71 2.66 -1.98
N ARG A 156 -18.41 3.74 -1.22
CA ARG A 156 -17.63 4.87 -1.73
C ARG A 156 -16.17 4.52 -1.96
N ASN A 157 -15.54 3.77 -1.03
CA ASN A 157 -14.18 3.27 -1.25
C ASN A 157 -14.07 2.51 -2.59
N VAL A 158 -15.01 1.62 -2.87
CA VAL A 158 -15.03 0.83 -4.11
C VAL A 158 -15.30 1.73 -5.33
N LYS A 159 -16.23 2.68 -5.25
CA LYS A 159 -16.52 3.59 -6.35
C LYS A 159 -15.35 4.51 -6.71
N SER A 160 -14.64 4.98 -5.72
CA SER A 160 -13.49 5.88 -5.89
C SER A 160 -12.18 5.13 -6.17
N SER A 161 -12.18 3.79 -6.12
CA SER A 161 -11.00 2.95 -6.43
C SER A 161 -10.55 3.16 -7.86
N GLY A 162 -9.28 3.54 -8.05
CA GLY A 162 -8.73 3.89 -9.36
C GLY A 162 -9.23 5.22 -9.94
N VAL A 163 -10.00 6.02 -9.18
CA VAL A 163 -10.46 7.36 -9.57
C VAL A 163 -9.68 8.44 -8.83
N ILE A 164 -9.63 8.36 -7.51
CA ILE A 164 -8.82 9.20 -6.63
C ILE A 164 -8.00 8.34 -5.69
N PRO A 165 -6.77 8.73 -5.31
CA PRO A 165 -5.96 8.02 -4.32
C PRO A 165 -6.63 7.99 -2.96
N GLN A 166 -6.62 6.81 -2.32
CA GLN A 166 -7.19 6.59 -1.00
C GLN A 166 -6.11 6.05 -0.06
N ILE A 167 -5.81 6.79 1.00
CA ILE A 167 -4.76 6.45 1.97
C ILE A 167 -5.38 6.28 3.35
N SER A 168 -5.10 5.16 4.00
CA SER A 168 -5.51 4.88 5.37
C SER A 168 -4.30 4.83 6.29
N VAL A 169 -4.29 5.66 7.33
CA VAL A 169 -3.27 5.63 8.38
C VAL A 169 -3.91 5.14 9.68
N ILE A 170 -3.33 4.12 10.29
CA ILE A 170 -3.88 3.48 11.48
C ILE A 170 -3.05 3.89 12.70
N TYR A 171 -3.71 4.48 13.69
CA TYR A 171 -3.04 5.02 14.89
C TYR A 171 -3.34 4.27 16.18
N GLY A 172 -4.35 3.44 16.18
CA GLY A 172 -4.76 2.66 17.34
C GLY A 172 -5.43 1.37 16.92
N ALA A 173 -6.32 0.86 17.74
CA ALA A 173 -7.12 -0.30 17.38
C ALA A 173 -8.13 0.07 16.28
N CYS A 174 -8.23 -0.79 15.26
CA CYS A 174 -9.31 -0.82 14.29
C CYS A 174 -9.91 -2.23 14.31
N ALA A 175 -11.16 -2.36 14.75
CA ALA A 175 -11.81 -3.65 14.94
C ALA A 175 -13.10 -3.77 14.13
N GLY A 176 -13.45 -4.99 13.73
CA GLY A 176 -14.68 -5.29 13.03
C GLY A 176 -14.84 -4.52 11.72
N GLY A 177 -15.92 -3.74 11.57
CA GLY A 177 -16.17 -2.92 10.39
C GLY A 177 -15.05 -1.93 10.05
N ALA A 178 -14.30 -1.46 11.05
CA ALA A 178 -13.23 -0.47 10.87
C ALA A 178 -12.00 -0.98 10.10
N VAL A 179 -11.86 -2.29 9.88
CA VAL A 179 -10.72 -2.84 9.12
C VAL A 179 -10.97 -2.95 7.63
N TYR A 180 -12.23 -3.04 7.21
CA TYR A 180 -12.54 -3.27 5.80
C TYR A 180 -12.35 -2.03 4.93
N SER A 181 -12.69 -0.84 5.42
CA SER A 181 -12.42 0.40 4.70
C SER A 181 -10.91 0.56 4.41
N PRO A 182 -9.98 0.48 5.39
CA PRO A 182 -8.56 0.49 5.10
C PRO A 182 -8.09 -0.61 4.14
N ALA A 183 -8.65 -1.82 4.25
CA ALA A 183 -8.27 -2.95 3.40
C ALA A 183 -8.62 -2.78 1.91
N VAL A 184 -9.64 -1.93 1.60
CA VAL A 184 -10.03 -1.63 0.21
C VAL A 184 -9.46 -0.30 -0.30
N THR A 185 -8.81 0.51 0.53
CA THR A 185 -8.06 1.68 0.09
C THR A 185 -6.76 1.29 -0.60
N ASP A 186 -6.10 2.22 -1.28
CA ASP A 186 -4.91 1.93 -2.07
C ASP A 186 -3.70 1.59 -1.19
N PHE A 187 -3.50 2.38 -0.13
CA PHE A 187 -2.38 2.20 0.80
C PHE A 187 -2.84 2.26 2.25
N THR A 188 -2.31 1.33 3.05
CA THR A 188 -2.48 1.30 4.50
C THR A 188 -1.12 1.48 5.16
N ILE A 189 -1.01 2.50 6.02
CA ILE A 189 0.15 2.82 6.84
C ILE A 189 -0.19 2.45 8.28
N MET A 190 0.64 1.68 8.96
CA MET A 190 0.44 1.33 10.36
C MET A 190 1.59 1.80 11.23
N VAL A 191 1.27 2.39 12.38
CA VAL A 191 2.28 2.85 13.35
C VAL A 191 2.67 1.68 14.26
N LYS A 192 3.96 1.40 14.32
CA LYS A 192 4.57 0.32 15.11
C LYS A 192 4.18 0.41 16.58
N ASP A 193 3.91 -0.74 17.18
CA ASP A 193 3.58 -0.92 18.61
C ASP A 193 2.34 -0.12 19.11
N LYS A 194 1.62 0.54 18.20
CA LYS A 194 0.42 1.35 18.52
C LYS A 194 -0.80 0.96 17.71
N SER A 195 -0.61 0.48 16.49
CA SER A 195 -1.69 0.18 15.55
C SER A 195 -2.05 -1.28 15.51
N TYR A 196 -3.34 -1.55 15.55
CA TYR A 196 -3.86 -2.91 15.50
C TYR A 196 -5.06 -2.99 14.55
N MET A 197 -5.10 -3.99 13.69
CA MET A 197 -6.22 -4.29 12.82
C MET A 197 -6.63 -5.76 13.00
N PHE A 198 -7.89 -6.03 13.29
CA PHE A 198 -8.43 -7.39 13.36
C PHE A 198 -9.94 -7.41 13.17
N VAL A 199 -10.44 -8.48 12.57
CA VAL A 199 -11.90 -8.66 12.42
C VAL A 199 -12.55 -8.80 13.79
N THR A 200 -11.95 -9.59 14.67
CA THR A 200 -12.35 -9.76 16.08
C THR A 200 -11.11 -9.77 16.97
N GLY A 201 -11.21 -9.14 18.14
CA GLY A 201 -10.10 -9.05 19.08
C GLY A 201 -9.72 -10.39 19.74
N PRO A 202 -8.57 -10.44 20.44
CA PRO A 202 -8.04 -11.67 21.07
C PRO A 202 -9.03 -12.38 21.99
N GLU A 203 -9.87 -11.66 22.74
CA GLU A 203 -10.87 -12.26 23.63
C GLU A 203 -11.90 -13.10 22.89
N ILE A 204 -12.37 -12.62 21.73
CA ILE A 204 -13.32 -13.35 20.88
C ILE A 204 -12.62 -14.57 20.26
N VAL A 205 -11.40 -14.39 19.75
CA VAL A 205 -10.59 -15.50 19.22
C VAL A 205 -10.45 -16.60 20.27
N ARG A 206 -10.04 -16.26 21.48
CA ARG A 206 -9.91 -17.20 22.59
C ARG A 206 -11.22 -17.93 22.91
N THR A 207 -12.32 -17.21 22.92
CA THR A 207 -13.65 -17.78 23.23
C THR A 207 -14.13 -18.75 22.16
N VAL A 208 -13.87 -18.45 20.87
CA VAL A 208 -14.42 -19.20 19.74
C VAL A 208 -13.50 -20.34 19.31
N THR A 209 -12.17 -20.08 19.23
CA THR A 209 -11.20 -21.04 18.70
C THR A 209 -10.34 -21.70 19.78
N GLY A 210 -10.32 -21.15 20.99
CA GLY A 210 -9.45 -21.59 22.09
C GLY A 210 -8.00 -21.13 21.96
N GLU A 211 -7.68 -20.31 20.94
CA GLU A 211 -6.34 -19.77 20.73
C GLU A 211 -6.03 -18.62 21.70
N ASP A 212 -4.88 -18.65 22.34
CA ASP A 212 -4.40 -17.54 23.18
C ASP A 212 -3.38 -16.74 22.38
N VAL A 213 -3.73 -15.52 22.03
CA VAL A 213 -2.95 -14.68 21.12
C VAL A 213 -2.96 -13.23 21.64
N THR A 214 -1.83 -12.54 21.52
CA THR A 214 -1.71 -11.12 21.87
C THR A 214 -2.28 -10.21 20.76
N LEU A 215 -2.54 -8.95 21.12
CA LEU A 215 -2.94 -7.92 20.12
C LEU A 215 -1.92 -7.80 18.98
N GLU A 216 -0.63 -7.79 19.32
CA GLU A 216 0.46 -7.66 18.34
C GLU A 216 0.57 -8.88 17.41
N GLU A 217 0.45 -10.09 17.96
CA GLU A 217 0.51 -11.32 17.16
C GLU A 217 -0.70 -11.47 16.24
N LEU A 218 -1.89 -11.06 16.70
CA LEU A 218 -3.14 -11.17 15.93
C LEU A 218 -3.22 -10.13 14.83
N GLY A 219 -2.90 -8.87 15.15
CA GLY A 219 -3.18 -7.77 14.23
C GLY A 219 -2.30 -6.54 14.40
N GLY A 220 -1.10 -6.68 14.99
CA GLY A 220 -0.14 -5.58 15.12
C GLY A 220 0.43 -5.11 13.79
N ALA A 221 1.00 -3.91 13.79
CA ALA A 221 1.56 -3.27 12.60
C ALA A 221 2.59 -4.17 11.90
N LEU A 222 3.50 -4.78 12.65
CA LEU A 222 4.53 -5.65 12.09
C LEU A 222 3.93 -6.95 11.53
N THR A 223 2.90 -7.51 12.17
CA THR A 223 2.18 -8.69 11.69
C THR A 223 1.53 -8.42 10.33
N HIS A 224 0.86 -7.28 10.17
CA HIS A 224 0.22 -6.92 8.90
C HIS A 224 1.22 -6.51 7.81
N ASN A 225 2.36 -5.93 8.17
CA ASN A 225 3.41 -5.63 7.21
C ASN A 225 4.22 -6.86 6.75
N LYS A 226 4.33 -7.92 7.59
CA LYS A 226 5.18 -9.10 7.28
C LYS A 226 4.40 -10.33 6.85
N LYS A 227 3.26 -10.62 7.50
CA LYS A 227 2.55 -11.90 7.35
C LYS A 227 1.34 -11.79 6.44
N SER A 228 0.44 -10.86 6.73
CA SER A 228 -0.81 -10.74 5.96
C SER A 228 -0.70 -9.88 4.71
N GLY A 229 0.26 -8.93 4.67
CA GLY A 229 0.40 -7.98 3.57
C GLY A 229 -0.74 -6.96 3.46
N VAL A 230 -1.56 -6.81 4.50
CA VAL A 230 -2.65 -5.82 4.52
C VAL A 230 -2.10 -4.41 4.59
N ALA A 231 -1.05 -4.17 5.37
CA ALA A 231 -0.38 -2.89 5.45
C ALA A 231 0.83 -2.84 4.51
N GLN A 232 0.99 -1.73 3.79
CA GLN A 232 2.07 -1.53 2.86
C GLN A 232 3.25 -0.78 3.47
N LEU A 233 2.99 0.09 4.45
CA LEU A 233 4.02 0.90 5.08
C LEU A 233 3.96 0.76 6.61
N LEU A 234 5.12 0.62 7.21
CA LEU A 234 5.33 0.58 8.66
C LEU A 234 5.96 1.91 9.08
N ALA A 235 5.25 2.71 9.84
CA ALA A 235 5.78 3.91 10.45
C ALA A 235 6.38 3.59 11.83
N GLU A 236 7.56 4.10 12.13
CA GLU A 236 8.20 3.90 13.43
C GLU A 236 7.42 4.62 14.56
N ASP A 237 6.83 5.77 14.26
CA ASP A 237 5.97 6.54 15.15
C ASP A 237 4.92 7.35 14.37
N GLU A 238 4.14 8.20 15.08
CA GLU A 238 3.11 9.02 14.42
C GLU A 238 3.72 10.11 13.53
N GLU A 239 4.89 10.67 13.84
CA GLU A 239 5.59 11.67 13.02
C GLU A 239 6.08 11.05 11.70
N ASP A 240 6.66 9.84 11.77
CA ASP A 240 7.08 9.11 10.59
C ASP A 240 5.88 8.78 9.66
N SER A 241 4.70 8.53 10.23
CA SER A 241 3.49 8.30 9.43
C SER A 241 3.07 9.52 8.60
N PHE A 242 3.28 10.73 9.11
CA PHE A 242 3.01 11.96 8.35
C PHE A 242 4.02 12.12 7.21
N TYR A 243 5.30 11.87 7.49
CA TYR A 243 6.35 11.87 6.47
C TYR A 243 6.06 10.86 5.36
N LEU A 244 5.74 9.60 5.71
CA LEU A 244 5.41 8.56 4.75
C LEU A 244 4.19 8.91 3.90
N THR A 245 3.16 9.51 4.50
CA THR A 245 1.96 9.97 3.79
C THR A 245 2.28 11.07 2.78
N ARG A 246 3.05 12.09 3.18
CA ARG A 246 3.49 13.18 2.30
C ARG A 246 4.37 12.64 1.19
N ARG A 247 5.33 11.79 1.51
CA ARG A 247 6.23 11.17 0.53
C ARG A 247 5.47 10.32 -0.49
N LEU A 248 4.50 9.52 -0.07
CA LEU A 248 3.65 8.75 -0.97
C LEU A 248 2.90 9.68 -1.94
N LEU A 249 2.28 10.74 -1.42
CA LEU A 249 1.57 11.73 -2.24
C LEU A 249 2.48 12.43 -3.25
N SER A 250 3.78 12.58 -2.98
CA SER A 250 4.70 13.23 -3.90
C SER A 250 4.93 12.45 -5.21
N PHE A 251 4.61 11.17 -5.26
CA PHE A 251 4.75 10.32 -6.45
C PHE A 251 3.47 10.14 -7.25
N ILE A 252 2.31 10.30 -6.62
CA ILE A 252 1.01 9.96 -7.21
C ILE A 252 0.21 11.21 -7.63
N PRO A 253 -0.56 11.17 -8.73
CA PRO A 253 -1.40 12.30 -9.14
C PRO A 253 -2.58 12.52 -8.18
N SER A 254 -3.32 13.61 -8.36
CA SER A 254 -4.51 13.87 -7.54
C SER A 254 -5.69 12.97 -7.90
N ASN A 255 -5.77 12.55 -9.15
CA ASN A 255 -6.81 11.66 -9.68
C ASN A 255 -6.31 10.93 -10.94
N ASN A 256 -7.13 10.06 -11.48
CA ASN A 256 -6.81 9.24 -12.66
C ASN A 256 -6.81 10.01 -14.00
N LEU A 257 -7.19 11.28 -14.03
CA LEU A 257 -7.15 12.12 -15.23
C LEU A 257 -5.89 13.00 -15.27
N ASP A 258 -5.24 13.17 -14.13
CA ASP A 258 -4.02 13.97 -14.00
C ASP A 258 -2.78 13.14 -14.35
N SER A 259 -1.74 13.82 -14.81
CA SER A 259 -0.41 13.23 -14.94
C SER A 259 0.26 13.09 -13.56
N PRO A 260 1.11 12.08 -13.36
CA PRO A 260 1.93 11.97 -12.14
C PRO A 260 2.79 13.22 -11.91
N PRO A 261 3.05 13.58 -10.65
CA PRO A 261 3.92 14.71 -10.33
C PRO A 261 5.30 14.57 -10.96
N GLN A 262 5.82 15.66 -11.52
CA GLN A 262 7.14 15.74 -12.12
C GLN A 262 7.98 16.78 -11.37
N GLU A 263 9.25 16.46 -11.13
CA GLU A 263 10.20 17.43 -10.60
C GLU A 263 10.65 18.41 -11.69
N ALA A 264 10.93 19.65 -11.29
CA ALA A 264 11.48 20.64 -12.21
C ALA A 264 12.86 20.18 -12.75
N PRO A 265 13.17 20.39 -14.03
CA PRO A 265 14.43 19.90 -14.62
C PRO A 265 15.70 20.32 -13.85
N GLU A 266 15.69 21.49 -13.27
CA GLU A 266 16.80 22.02 -12.46
C GLU A 266 16.97 21.33 -11.09
N SER A 267 15.98 20.59 -10.62
CA SER A 267 16.02 19.84 -9.35
C SER A 267 16.34 18.36 -9.55
N VAL A 268 16.36 17.88 -10.78
CA VAL A 268 16.64 16.47 -11.09
C VAL A 268 18.08 16.13 -10.74
N GLN A 269 18.26 15.15 -9.87
CA GLN A 269 19.57 14.62 -9.51
C GLN A 269 19.94 13.48 -10.45
N GLU A 270 21.06 13.64 -11.15
CA GLU A 270 21.57 12.59 -12.04
C GLU A 270 21.81 11.28 -11.29
N PRO A 271 21.54 10.12 -11.92
CA PRO A 271 21.89 8.83 -11.36
C PRO A 271 23.39 8.72 -11.06
N SER A 272 23.72 8.19 -9.88
CA SER A 272 25.12 8.06 -9.46
C SER A 272 25.66 6.66 -9.75
N GLY A 273 26.93 6.59 -10.22
CA GLY A 273 27.68 5.32 -10.29
C GLY A 273 27.27 4.40 -11.43
N GLN A 274 26.94 4.95 -12.59
CA GLN A 274 26.65 4.16 -13.81
C GLN A 274 27.83 3.24 -14.22
N GLU A 275 29.06 3.61 -13.91
CA GLU A 275 30.29 2.82 -14.20
C GLU A 275 30.26 1.43 -13.52
N ASP A 276 29.53 1.28 -12.40
CA ASP A 276 29.43 -0.01 -11.69
C ASP A 276 28.39 -0.96 -12.28
N LEU A 277 27.52 -0.50 -13.18
CA LEU A 277 26.43 -1.33 -13.73
C LEU A 277 26.94 -2.53 -14.51
N ASP A 278 28.12 -2.44 -15.12
CA ASP A 278 28.74 -3.56 -15.85
C ASP A 278 29.13 -4.75 -14.95
N THR A 279 29.34 -4.49 -13.66
CA THR A 279 29.86 -5.50 -12.71
C THR A 279 28.92 -5.83 -11.56
N ILE A 280 27.87 -5.02 -11.35
CA ILE A 280 26.95 -5.16 -10.21
C ILE A 280 26.13 -6.46 -10.27
N VAL A 281 25.79 -6.92 -11.48
CA VAL A 281 25.10 -8.19 -11.72
C VAL A 281 26.13 -9.28 -11.99
N PRO A 282 26.28 -10.28 -11.09
CA PRO A 282 27.24 -11.37 -11.30
C PRO A 282 26.89 -12.19 -12.55
N VAL A 283 27.90 -12.57 -13.32
CA VAL A 283 27.75 -13.47 -14.48
C VAL A 283 27.29 -14.85 -14.04
N GLU A 284 27.79 -15.34 -12.88
CA GLU A 284 27.41 -16.64 -12.35
C GLU A 284 25.94 -16.65 -11.89
N ALA A 285 25.14 -17.48 -12.53
CA ALA A 285 23.70 -17.59 -12.30
C ALA A 285 23.30 -17.94 -10.85
N THR A 286 24.20 -18.59 -10.10
CA THR A 286 24.00 -19.02 -8.73
C THR A 286 24.40 -17.99 -7.66
N LYS A 287 25.17 -16.96 -8.04
CA LYS A 287 25.65 -15.95 -7.11
C LYS A 287 24.57 -14.91 -6.84
N PRO A 288 24.07 -14.78 -5.58
CA PRO A 288 23.05 -13.78 -5.27
C PRO A 288 23.64 -12.36 -5.31
N TYR A 289 22.80 -11.39 -5.67
CA TYR A 289 23.08 -9.95 -5.55
C TYR A 289 21.82 -9.22 -5.10
N ASP A 290 21.97 -7.98 -4.68
CA ASP A 290 20.88 -7.15 -4.19
C ASP A 290 20.36 -6.25 -5.32
N MET A 291 19.12 -6.50 -5.73
CA MET A 291 18.49 -5.71 -6.79
C MET A 291 18.25 -4.24 -6.38
N HIS A 292 18.13 -3.93 -5.10
CA HIS A 292 18.05 -2.53 -4.65
C HIS A 292 19.25 -1.71 -5.14
N LYS A 293 20.44 -2.28 -5.11
CA LYS A 293 21.65 -1.60 -5.59
C LYS A 293 21.62 -1.28 -7.08
N VAL A 294 20.96 -2.12 -7.88
CA VAL A 294 20.75 -1.85 -9.31
C VAL A 294 19.76 -0.70 -9.48
N ILE A 295 18.65 -0.75 -8.75
CA ILE A 295 17.61 0.29 -8.79
C ILE A 295 18.21 1.64 -8.38
N GLU A 296 18.88 1.72 -7.23
CA GLU A 296 19.48 2.94 -6.69
C GLU A 296 20.50 3.60 -7.63
N LYS A 297 21.17 2.83 -8.50
CA LYS A 297 22.12 3.36 -9.47
C LYS A 297 21.47 3.88 -10.76
N ILE A 298 20.19 3.61 -10.97
CA ILE A 298 19.48 3.97 -12.20
C ILE A 298 18.51 5.11 -11.96
N VAL A 299 17.91 5.18 -10.78
CA VAL A 299 16.91 6.19 -10.43
C VAL A 299 17.57 7.52 -10.03
N ASP A 300 16.83 8.62 -10.19
CA ASP A 300 17.32 9.96 -9.87
C ASP A 300 17.77 10.04 -8.40
N GLY A 301 19.02 10.51 -8.20
CA GLY A 301 19.62 10.63 -6.88
C GLY A 301 19.71 9.35 -6.06
N GLY A 302 19.40 8.20 -6.62
CA GLY A 302 19.30 6.93 -5.90
C GLY A 302 18.07 6.84 -4.99
N ASP A 303 17.10 7.75 -5.14
CA ASP A 303 15.92 7.82 -4.28
C ASP A 303 14.85 6.81 -4.69
N PHE A 304 14.74 5.74 -3.91
CA PHE A 304 13.75 4.68 -4.10
C PHE A 304 12.83 4.57 -2.88
N PHE A 305 11.53 4.74 -3.08
CA PHE A 305 10.50 4.60 -2.05
C PHE A 305 9.81 3.25 -2.15
N GLU A 306 10.32 2.27 -1.39
CA GLU A 306 9.80 0.90 -1.43
C GLU A 306 8.43 0.77 -0.77
N ILE A 307 7.52 0.09 -1.43
CA ILE A 307 6.18 -0.26 -0.96
C ILE A 307 6.16 -1.73 -0.55
N SER A 308 5.66 -2.02 0.65
CA SER A 308 5.64 -3.36 1.26
C SER A 308 7.03 -4.01 1.39
N PRO A 309 8.04 -3.33 1.93
CA PRO A 309 9.41 -3.86 2.03
C PRO A 309 9.49 -5.13 2.88
N HIS A 310 8.57 -5.31 3.81
CA HIS A 310 8.55 -6.44 4.73
C HIS A 310 7.73 -7.64 4.26
N PHE A 311 6.92 -7.48 3.21
CA PHE A 311 6.06 -8.54 2.66
C PHE A 311 6.59 -9.03 1.31
N ALA A 312 6.62 -10.38 1.12
CA ALA A 312 7.07 -11.00 -0.12
C ALA A 312 8.40 -10.41 -0.62
N GLY A 313 9.47 -10.52 0.17
CA GLY A 313 10.78 -9.90 -0.10
C GLY A 313 11.49 -10.44 -1.35
N ASN A 314 10.97 -11.49 -1.99
CA ASN A 314 11.43 -12.01 -3.29
C ASN A 314 10.97 -11.15 -4.48
N ILE A 315 10.06 -10.17 -4.25
CA ILE A 315 9.70 -9.14 -5.20
C ILE A 315 9.72 -7.76 -4.54
N ILE A 316 10.31 -6.80 -5.21
CA ILE A 316 10.42 -5.40 -4.83
C ILE A 316 9.35 -4.63 -5.60
N THR A 317 8.63 -3.75 -4.91
CA THR A 317 7.70 -2.79 -5.50
C THR A 317 7.92 -1.43 -4.87
N GLY A 318 7.88 -0.35 -5.63
CA GLY A 318 8.06 0.99 -5.06
C GLY A 318 8.02 2.08 -6.10
N PHE A 319 8.11 3.31 -5.64
CA PHE A 319 8.16 4.49 -6.48
C PHE A 319 9.57 5.05 -6.56
N ALA A 320 9.89 5.62 -7.71
CA ALA A 320 11.12 6.35 -7.95
C ALA A 320 10.87 7.47 -8.97
N ARG A 321 11.94 8.19 -9.32
CA ARG A 321 11.92 9.12 -10.45
C ARG A 321 13.00 8.77 -11.46
N LEU A 322 12.67 8.98 -12.72
CA LEU A 322 13.59 8.89 -13.84
C LEU A 322 13.47 10.19 -14.64
N ALA A 323 14.54 10.97 -14.70
CA ALA A 323 14.57 12.31 -15.29
C ALA A 323 13.42 13.20 -14.77
N GLY A 324 13.17 13.17 -13.46
CA GLY A 324 12.10 13.90 -12.78
C GLY A 324 10.71 13.29 -12.86
N HIS A 325 10.47 12.30 -13.73
CA HIS A 325 9.16 11.67 -13.90
C HIS A 325 8.93 10.56 -12.85
N SER A 326 7.79 10.58 -12.19
CA SER A 326 7.39 9.50 -11.28
C SER A 326 7.19 8.19 -12.05
N VAL A 327 7.80 7.12 -11.57
CA VAL A 327 7.69 5.76 -12.12
C VAL A 327 7.45 4.74 -11.01
N GLY A 328 6.76 3.65 -11.35
CA GLY A 328 6.65 2.48 -10.46
C GLY A 328 7.69 1.43 -10.84
N ILE A 329 8.43 0.96 -9.85
CA ILE A 329 9.42 -0.10 -10.01
C ILE A 329 8.83 -1.43 -9.55
N VAL A 330 8.96 -2.47 -10.38
CA VAL A 330 8.67 -3.86 -10.01
C VAL A 330 9.91 -4.69 -10.32
N ALA A 331 10.48 -5.38 -9.32
CA ALA A 331 11.75 -6.09 -9.55
C ALA A 331 11.82 -7.41 -8.79
N ASN A 332 12.44 -8.44 -9.39
CA ASN A 332 12.78 -9.65 -8.64
C ASN A 332 13.95 -9.38 -7.70
N GLN A 333 13.94 -9.98 -6.49
CA GLN A 333 15.05 -9.92 -5.55
C GLN A 333 15.78 -11.26 -5.47
N PRO A 334 16.91 -11.44 -6.17
CA PRO A 334 17.62 -12.72 -6.23
C PRO A 334 18.17 -13.23 -4.88
N ARG A 335 18.30 -12.34 -3.90
CA ARG A 335 18.73 -12.72 -2.52
C ARG A 335 17.66 -13.49 -1.75
N VAL A 336 16.39 -13.39 -2.17
CA VAL A 336 15.27 -14.03 -1.50
C VAL A 336 14.61 -15.01 -2.47
N LEU A 337 14.55 -16.28 -2.11
CA LEU A 337 14.01 -17.36 -2.95
C LEU A 337 14.55 -17.36 -4.39
N ALA A 338 15.81 -16.92 -4.58
CA ALA A 338 16.45 -16.75 -5.89
C ALA A 338 15.66 -15.87 -6.89
N GLY A 339 14.76 -15.03 -6.42
CA GLY A 339 13.86 -14.23 -7.24
C GLY A 339 12.64 -14.96 -7.79
N CYS A 340 12.37 -16.21 -7.36
CA CYS A 340 11.16 -16.95 -7.78
C CYS A 340 9.89 -16.19 -7.42
N LEU A 341 8.87 -16.33 -8.28
CA LEU A 341 7.53 -15.84 -7.98
C LEU A 341 6.76 -16.87 -7.15
N ASP A 342 6.31 -16.48 -5.97
CA ASP A 342 5.37 -17.23 -5.14
C ASP A 342 3.98 -16.55 -5.14
N ILE A 343 3.05 -17.11 -4.38
CA ILE A 343 1.69 -16.56 -4.24
C ILE A 343 1.73 -15.10 -3.79
N ASN A 344 2.51 -14.81 -2.74
CA ASN A 344 2.55 -13.48 -2.15
C ASN A 344 3.22 -12.45 -3.06
N ALA A 345 4.32 -12.83 -3.73
CA ALA A 345 4.97 -11.98 -4.72
C ALA A 345 4.03 -11.65 -5.88
N SER A 346 3.29 -12.63 -6.37
CA SER A 346 2.32 -12.44 -7.46
C SER A 346 1.20 -11.47 -7.08
N VAL A 347 0.67 -11.59 -5.86
CA VAL A 347 -0.41 -10.69 -5.36
C VAL A 347 0.11 -9.28 -5.11
N LYS A 348 1.30 -9.14 -4.48
CA LYS A 348 1.95 -7.85 -4.21
C LYS A 348 2.20 -7.08 -5.50
N ALA A 349 2.85 -7.71 -6.47
CA ALA A 349 3.18 -7.08 -7.75
C ALA A 349 1.91 -6.77 -8.58
N ALA A 350 0.95 -7.69 -8.66
CA ALA A 350 -0.29 -7.47 -9.40
C ALA A 350 -1.09 -6.27 -8.87
N ARG A 351 -1.23 -6.15 -7.55
CA ARG A 351 -1.90 -4.99 -6.94
C ARG A 351 -1.19 -3.69 -7.27
N PHE A 352 0.14 -3.67 -7.19
CA PHE A 352 0.94 -2.48 -7.45
C PHE A 352 0.87 -2.06 -8.92
N VAL A 353 1.03 -2.98 -9.87
CA VAL A 353 0.91 -2.69 -11.32
C VAL A 353 -0.47 -2.10 -11.65
N ARG A 354 -1.56 -2.67 -11.10
CA ARG A 354 -2.91 -2.13 -11.32
C ARG A 354 -3.10 -0.74 -10.73
N PHE A 355 -2.47 -0.45 -9.59
CA PHE A 355 -2.47 0.91 -9.03
C PHE A 355 -1.74 1.89 -9.96
N LEU A 356 -0.55 1.50 -10.45
CA LEU A 356 0.22 2.33 -11.37
C LEU A 356 -0.56 2.65 -12.64
N ASP A 357 -1.21 1.65 -13.23
CA ASP A 357 -2.05 1.82 -14.42
C ASP A 357 -3.23 2.76 -14.16
N ALA A 358 -3.93 2.58 -13.04
CA ALA A 358 -5.07 3.43 -12.69
C ALA A 358 -4.70 4.92 -12.52
N PHE A 359 -3.45 5.21 -12.16
CA PHE A 359 -2.98 6.57 -11.89
C PHE A 359 -1.91 7.07 -12.88
N ASN A 360 -1.88 6.52 -14.10
CA ASN A 360 -1.04 6.98 -15.21
C ASN A 360 0.48 6.94 -14.92
N ILE A 361 0.92 6.07 -14.00
CA ILE A 361 2.33 5.97 -13.60
C ILE A 361 3.02 4.88 -14.43
N PRO A 362 4.06 5.20 -15.23
CA PRO A 362 4.79 4.20 -16.01
C PRO A 362 5.40 3.11 -15.15
N VAL A 363 5.48 1.89 -15.69
CA VAL A 363 6.05 0.71 -15.00
C VAL A 363 7.43 0.41 -15.54
N VAL A 364 8.42 0.34 -14.66
CA VAL A 364 9.77 -0.15 -14.96
C VAL A 364 10.00 -1.46 -14.24
N THR A 365 10.28 -2.52 -14.99
CA THR A 365 10.43 -3.87 -14.46
C THR A 365 11.88 -4.36 -14.58
N PHE A 366 12.50 -4.80 -13.46
CA PHE A 366 13.80 -5.46 -13.47
C PHE A 366 13.62 -6.97 -13.25
N VAL A 367 14.13 -7.77 -14.17
CA VAL A 367 13.88 -9.22 -14.20
C VAL A 367 15.14 -10.01 -13.91
N ASP A 368 15.10 -10.81 -12.86
CA ASP A 368 16.00 -11.94 -12.60
C ASP A 368 15.18 -13.04 -11.94
N VAL A 369 14.50 -13.84 -12.75
CA VAL A 369 13.51 -14.82 -12.29
C VAL A 369 13.75 -16.21 -12.90
N PRO A 370 14.01 -17.24 -12.07
CA PRO A 370 14.18 -18.61 -12.55
C PRO A 370 12.85 -19.34 -12.81
N GLY A 371 11.73 -18.79 -12.37
CA GLY A 371 10.41 -19.40 -12.53
C GLY A 371 9.48 -19.08 -11.37
N TYR A 372 8.31 -19.72 -11.39
CA TYR A 372 7.44 -19.81 -10.21
C TYR A 372 8.00 -20.79 -9.20
N LEU A 373 7.80 -20.49 -7.91
CA LEU A 373 8.27 -21.33 -6.80
C LEU A 373 7.51 -22.67 -6.81
N PRO A 374 8.19 -23.81 -7.00
CA PRO A 374 7.53 -25.12 -7.01
C PRO A 374 7.19 -25.58 -5.58
N GLY A 375 6.28 -26.53 -5.46
CA GLY A 375 5.98 -27.21 -4.22
C GLY A 375 4.50 -27.32 -3.92
N THR A 376 4.11 -28.33 -3.15
CA THR A 376 2.72 -28.65 -2.82
C THR A 376 2.00 -27.50 -2.12
N ASN A 377 2.69 -26.76 -1.24
CA ASN A 377 2.11 -25.59 -0.56
C ASN A 377 1.74 -24.48 -1.56
N GLN A 378 2.55 -24.26 -2.60
CA GLN A 378 2.26 -23.29 -3.65
C GLN A 378 1.10 -23.78 -4.54
N GLU A 379 1.14 -25.03 -4.98
CA GLU A 379 0.10 -25.61 -5.83
C GLU A 379 -1.26 -25.63 -5.12
N LEU A 380 -1.31 -26.18 -3.92
CA LEU A 380 -2.55 -26.26 -3.13
C LEU A 380 -3.00 -24.90 -2.61
N GLY A 381 -2.07 -23.97 -2.37
CA GLY A 381 -2.35 -22.56 -2.04
C GLY A 381 -2.90 -21.76 -3.22
N GLY A 382 -2.80 -22.29 -4.44
CA GLY A 382 -3.36 -21.68 -5.65
C GLY A 382 -2.41 -20.76 -6.39
N ILE A 383 -1.12 -21.14 -6.52
CA ILE A 383 -0.11 -20.38 -7.28
C ILE A 383 -0.58 -20.05 -8.71
N ILE A 384 -1.26 -20.98 -9.39
CA ILE A 384 -1.79 -20.75 -10.73
C ILE A 384 -2.81 -19.61 -10.71
N ARG A 385 -3.75 -19.63 -9.78
CA ARG A 385 -4.78 -18.59 -9.63
C ARG A 385 -4.19 -17.22 -9.26
N HIS A 386 -3.19 -17.21 -8.39
CA HIS A 386 -2.55 -15.96 -7.93
C HIS A 386 -1.52 -15.45 -8.94
N GLY A 387 -0.76 -16.33 -9.57
CA GLY A 387 0.14 -15.97 -10.67
C GLY A 387 -0.59 -15.37 -11.87
N ALA A 388 -1.78 -15.90 -12.19
CA ALA A 388 -2.63 -15.35 -13.24
C ALA A 388 -3.05 -13.89 -12.98
N LYS A 389 -3.12 -13.43 -11.72
CA LYS A 389 -3.41 -12.03 -11.41
C LYS A 389 -2.29 -11.09 -11.87
N LEU A 390 -1.03 -11.52 -11.74
CA LEU A 390 0.12 -10.74 -12.19
C LEU A 390 0.17 -10.65 -13.71
N LEU A 391 -0.04 -11.79 -14.38
CA LEU A 391 -0.18 -11.82 -15.84
C LEU A 391 -1.30 -10.88 -16.32
N TYR A 392 -2.47 -10.97 -15.69
CA TYR A 392 -3.61 -10.13 -16.02
C TYR A 392 -3.27 -8.64 -15.86
N ALA A 393 -2.63 -8.26 -14.75
CA ALA A 393 -2.27 -6.87 -14.46
C ALA A 393 -1.35 -6.27 -15.54
N TYR A 394 -0.32 -6.99 -15.97
CA TYR A 394 0.57 -6.53 -17.04
C TYR A 394 -0.11 -6.46 -18.40
N CYS A 395 -0.97 -7.43 -18.73
CA CYS A 395 -1.71 -7.43 -20.00
C CYS A 395 -2.76 -6.32 -20.06
N GLU A 396 -3.42 -6.01 -18.92
CA GLU A 396 -4.46 -4.98 -18.82
C GLU A 396 -3.86 -3.57 -18.85
N ALA A 397 -2.68 -3.39 -18.24
CA ALA A 397 -2.07 -2.08 -18.05
C ALA A 397 -1.80 -1.37 -19.39
N THR A 398 -2.23 -0.10 -19.44
CA THR A 398 -2.15 0.79 -20.61
C THR A 398 -1.02 1.81 -20.52
N VAL A 399 -0.46 2.01 -19.31
CA VAL A 399 0.69 2.90 -19.10
C VAL A 399 1.96 2.35 -19.77
N PRO A 400 2.96 3.19 -20.07
CA PRO A 400 4.24 2.75 -20.59
C PRO A 400 4.88 1.69 -19.70
N LYS A 401 5.32 0.59 -20.32
CA LYS A 401 5.94 -0.57 -19.66
C LYS A 401 7.34 -0.82 -20.23
N LEU A 402 8.35 -0.56 -19.41
CA LEU A 402 9.74 -0.82 -19.75
C LEU A 402 10.25 -2.00 -18.93
N THR A 403 10.88 -2.96 -19.59
CA THR A 403 11.43 -4.15 -18.93
C THR A 403 12.91 -4.28 -19.19
N VAL A 404 13.68 -4.52 -18.13
CA VAL A 404 15.11 -4.74 -18.17
C VAL A 404 15.43 -6.11 -17.59
N ILE A 405 15.86 -7.04 -18.42
CA ILE A 405 16.27 -8.37 -17.99
C ILE A 405 17.75 -8.31 -17.57
N THR A 406 17.97 -8.38 -16.26
CA THR A 406 19.33 -8.24 -15.70
C THR A 406 20.12 -9.53 -15.76
N ARG A 407 19.45 -10.70 -15.60
CA ARG A 407 20.13 -11.99 -15.67
C ARG A 407 19.21 -13.12 -16.16
N LYS A 408 18.44 -13.79 -15.27
CA LYS A 408 17.57 -14.92 -15.63
C LYS A 408 16.16 -14.45 -15.98
N ALA A 409 15.58 -15.05 -17.00
CA ALA A 409 14.16 -14.91 -17.33
C ALA A 409 13.66 -16.23 -17.92
N TYR A 410 13.14 -17.12 -17.05
CA TYR A 410 12.79 -18.49 -17.45
C TYR A 410 11.30 -18.79 -17.38
N GLY A 411 10.83 -19.55 -18.37
CA GLY A 411 9.49 -20.11 -18.42
C GLY A 411 8.38 -19.07 -18.36
N GLY A 412 7.22 -19.44 -17.84
CA GLY A 412 6.09 -18.52 -17.70
C GLY A 412 6.34 -17.32 -16.81
N ALA A 413 7.37 -17.35 -15.95
CA ALA A 413 7.75 -16.19 -15.15
C ALA A 413 8.39 -15.08 -16.01
N PHE A 414 9.11 -15.43 -17.10
CA PHE A 414 9.54 -14.48 -18.12
C PHE A 414 8.33 -13.72 -18.71
N ASP A 415 7.27 -14.46 -19.07
CA ASP A 415 6.09 -13.83 -19.66
C ASP A 415 5.44 -12.84 -18.70
N VAL A 416 5.18 -13.25 -17.45
CA VAL A 416 4.40 -12.43 -16.50
C VAL A 416 5.15 -11.24 -15.91
N MET A 417 6.47 -11.18 -16.07
CA MET A 417 7.28 -10.05 -15.59
C MET A 417 7.45 -8.97 -16.67
N GLY A 418 6.36 -8.62 -17.36
CA GLY A 418 6.33 -7.50 -18.29
C GLY A 418 7.07 -7.76 -19.60
N SER A 419 7.06 -8.99 -20.12
CA SER A 419 7.66 -9.28 -21.41
C SER A 419 6.98 -8.51 -22.55
N LYS A 420 7.70 -8.33 -23.67
CA LYS A 420 7.15 -7.72 -24.88
C LYS A 420 5.92 -8.47 -25.43
N ASN A 421 5.81 -9.76 -25.14
CA ASN A 421 4.70 -10.60 -25.60
C ASN A 421 3.40 -10.40 -24.81
N VAL A 422 3.47 -9.80 -23.60
CA VAL A 422 2.31 -9.40 -22.79
C VAL A 422 2.07 -7.91 -22.79
N GLY A 423 2.53 -7.21 -23.82
CA GLY A 423 2.30 -5.77 -24.00
C GLY A 423 3.37 -4.86 -23.38
N GLY A 424 4.57 -5.36 -23.11
CA GLY A 424 5.72 -4.50 -22.78
C GLY A 424 6.15 -3.66 -23.99
N ASP A 425 6.32 -2.34 -23.82
CA ASP A 425 6.65 -1.42 -24.90
C ASP A 425 8.13 -1.51 -25.31
N PHE A 426 9.02 -1.54 -24.29
CA PHE A 426 10.45 -1.68 -24.50
C PHE A 426 11.02 -2.75 -23.59
N ASN A 427 11.76 -3.68 -24.18
CA ASN A 427 12.49 -4.72 -23.46
C ASN A 427 13.97 -4.60 -23.73
N PHE A 428 14.74 -4.42 -22.67
CA PHE A 428 16.19 -4.40 -22.66
C PHE A 428 16.74 -5.62 -21.94
N ALA A 429 17.97 -6.01 -22.25
CA ALA A 429 18.62 -7.10 -21.54
C ALA A 429 20.10 -6.81 -21.35
N TRP A 430 20.66 -7.20 -20.21
CA TRP A 430 22.11 -7.28 -20.04
C TRP A 430 22.69 -8.27 -21.06
N PRO A 431 23.91 -8.04 -21.58
CA PRO A 431 24.54 -8.95 -22.53
C PRO A 431 24.69 -10.38 -21.99
N THR A 432 24.76 -10.51 -20.66
CA THR A 432 24.89 -11.78 -19.95
C THR A 432 23.54 -12.41 -19.54
N ALA A 433 22.42 -11.83 -19.98
CA ALA A 433 21.09 -12.34 -19.63
C ALA A 433 20.81 -13.71 -20.27
N GLU A 434 20.14 -14.57 -19.53
CA GLU A 434 19.71 -15.88 -19.98
C GLU A 434 18.18 -15.91 -20.10
N ILE A 435 17.66 -15.95 -21.32
CA ILE A 435 16.22 -15.99 -21.61
C ILE A 435 15.90 -17.34 -22.21
N ALA A 436 15.10 -18.18 -21.54
CA ALA A 436 14.84 -19.54 -21.98
C ALA A 436 13.53 -20.13 -21.39
N VAL A 437 13.06 -21.21 -21.98
CA VAL A 437 11.91 -21.96 -21.44
C VAL A 437 12.22 -22.54 -20.05
N VAL A 438 13.43 -23.06 -19.87
CA VAL A 438 13.98 -23.55 -18.59
C VAL A 438 15.49 -23.30 -18.56
N GLY A 439 16.09 -23.29 -17.38
CA GLY A 439 17.54 -23.15 -17.25
C GLY A 439 18.29 -24.27 -18.01
N ALA A 440 19.47 -23.93 -18.55
CA ALA A 440 20.23 -24.80 -19.44
C ALA A 440 20.54 -26.19 -18.85
N GLU A 441 20.85 -26.27 -17.58
CA GLU A 441 21.10 -27.55 -16.89
C GLU A 441 19.88 -28.46 -16.88
N ALA A 442 18.69 -27.90 -16.60
CA ALA A 442 17.43 -28.65 -16.61
C ALA A 442 17.06 -29.08 -18.04
N ALA A 443 17.26 -28.21 -19.03
CA ALA A 443 17.04 -28.52 -20.45
C ALA A 443 17.91 -29.66 -20.91
N VAL A 444 19.20 -29.63 -20.63
CA VAL A 444 20.17 -30.67 -21.01
C VAL A 444 19.83 -32.01 -20.34
N ASN A 445 19.49 -32.01 -19.04
CA ASN A 445 19.07 -33.23 -18.35
C ASN A 445 17.80 -33.86 -18.97
N LEU A 446 16.89 -33.04 -19.47
CA LEU A 446 15.67 -33.53 -20.11
C LEU A 446 15.93 -34.04 -21.52
N LEU A 447 16.61 -33.22 -22.35
CA LEU A 447 16.79 -33.51 -23.79
C LEU A 447 17.80 -34.61 -24.05
N TYR A 448 18.90 -34.65 -23.28
CA TYR A 448 20.02 -35.57 -23.47
C TYR A 448 20.10 -36.66 -22.40
N ARG A 449 18.98 -36.97 -21.72
CA ARG A 449 18.88 -37.97 -20.65
C ARG A 449 19.49 -39.34 -21.01
N LYS A 450 19.39 -39.77 -22.26
CA LYS A 450 19.95 -41.07 -22.73
C LYS A 450 21.45 -41.01 -22.89
N GLU A 451 21.97 -39.92 -23.44
CA GLU A 451 23.40 -39.66 -23.68
C GLU A 451 24.17 -39.52 -22.35
N LEU A 452 23.58 -38.77 -21.41
CA LEU A 452 24.18 -38.51 -20.12
C LEU A 452 24.28 -39.74 -19.21
N LYS A 453 23.57 -40.83 -19.49
CA LYS A 453 23.76 -42.10 -18.76
C LYS A 453 25.16 -42.67 -18.90
N ALA A 454 25.86 -42.35 -19.97
CA ALA A 454 27.23 -42.79 -20.26
C ALA A 454 28.31 -41.80 -19.79
N ASP A 455 27.91 -40.60 -19.36
CA ASP A 455 28.81 -39.49 -18.92
C ASP A 455 29.17 -39.67 -17.44
N GLN A 456 30.22 -40.41 -17.17
CA GLN A 456 30.68 -40.72 -15.80
C GLN A 456 31.43 -39.58 -15.11
N ASP A 457 32.08 -38.70 -15.91
CA ASP A 457 32.90 -37.59 -15.42
C ASP A 457 32.20 -36.22 -15.47
N GLY A 458 30.95 -36.15 -15.99
CA GLY A 458 30.16 -34.94 -16.12
C GLY A 458 30.74 -33.93 -17.14
N LYS A 459 31.73 -34.33 -17.97
CA LYS A 459 32.33 -33.45 -18.96
C LYS A 459 31.38 -33.15 -20.11
N ARG A 460 30.73 -34.19 -20.64
CA ARG A 460 29.76 -34.03 -21.71
C ARG A 460 28.55 -33.20 -21.29
N PHE A 461 28.12 -33.36 -20.04
CA PHE A 461 27.05 -32.53 -19.47
C PHE A 461 27.41 -31.03 -19.51
N LYS A 462 28.62 -30.66 -19.10
CA LYS A 462 29.08 -29.26 -19.12
C LYS A 462 29.16 -28.69 -20.54
N GLU A 463 29.66 -29.48 -21.49
CA GLU A 463 29.72 -29.10 -22.92
C GLU A 463 28.31 -28.82 -23.46
N LEU A 464 27.35 -29.75 -23.22
CA LEU A 464 25.96 -29.60 -23.66
C LEU A 464 25.27 -28.40 -23.02
N VAL A 465 25.53 -28.12 -21.73
CA VAL A 465 25.01 -26.93 -21.06
C VAL A 465 25.52 -25.65 -21.71
N GLN A 466 26.79 -25.60 -22.04
CA GLN A 466 27.36 -24.43 -22.73
C GLN A 466 26.80 -24.29 -24.16
N GLU A 467 26.73 -25.39 -24.92
CA GLU A 467 26.13 -25.38 -26.25
C GLU A 467 24.66 -24.92 -26.22
N PHE A 468 23.91 -25.35 -25.19
CA PHE A 468 22.52 -24.93 -25.03
C PHE A 468 22.42 -23.42 -24.70
N LYS A 469 23.27 -22.91 -23.83
CA LYS A 469 23.32 -21.47 -23.50
C LYS A 469 23.60 -20.63 -24.75
N ASP A 470 24.64 -21.00 -25.50
CA ASP A 470 25.06 -20.26 -26.69
C ASP A 470 24.01 -20.24 -27.80
N ARG A 471 23.18 -21.29 -27.88
CA ARG A 471 22.19 -21.44 -28.96
C ARG A 471 20.78 -21.03 -28.59
N PHE A 472 20.38 -21.15 -27.31
CA PHE A 472 18.97 -21.07 -26.91
C PHE A 472 18.69 -20.23 -25.68
N ALA A 473 19.71 -19.89 -24.88
CA ALA A 473 19.51 -19.18 -23.61
C ALA A 473 20.33 -17.90 -23.58
N ASN A 474 20.07 -17.00 -24.52
CA ASN A 474 20.75 -15.71 -24.63
C ASN A 474 19.76 -14.63 -25.12
N PRO A 475 20.08 -13.34 -24.93
CA PRO A 475 19.17 -12.26 -25.30
C PRO A 475 18.95 -12.10 -26.81
N TYR A 476 19.89 -12.55 -27.63
CA TYR A 476 19.82 -12.36 -29.10
C TYR A 476 18.77 -13.27 -29.74
N ILE A 477 18.47 -14.41 -29.15
CA ILE A 477 17.41 -15.31 -29.64
C ILE A 477 16.02 -14.75 -29.30
N ALA A 478 15.92 -13.97 -28.22
CA ALA A 478 14.68 -13.33 -27.79
C ALA A 478 14.42 -11.97 -28.46
N SER A 479 15.39 -11.43 -29.20
CA SER A 479 15.33 -10.10 -29.83
C SER A 479 14.34 -10.01 -31.02
#